data_59cf4b4c798c725e06a4c10d12fd3dc7
#
_entry.id   59cf4b4c798c725e06a4c10d12fd3dc7
#
_cell.length_a   1.000
_cell.length_b   1.000
_cell.length_c   1.000
_cell.angle_alpha   90.00
_cell.angle_beta   90.00
_cell.angle_gamma   90.00
#
_symmetry.space_group_name_H-M   'P 1'
#
loop_
_entity.id
_entity.type
_entity.pdbx_description
1 polymer ?
#
loop_
_entity_poly.entity_id
_entity_poly.type
_entity_poly.pdbx_seq_one_letter_code
_entity_poly.pdbx_strand_id
1 'polypeptide(L)'
;VKQRDDEYFHTQETLTVYKDFITQKLPEEFEVSKADQADFLNKSINFFKEKEEFKYDDFVNEVLQDESVIESFSNFKSDYEQDMQISISEDFPINNQAVKKQQRHFKSIIKLDKNFHIYIHGDRKMIETGQDDKGKFYRLYFEQEK
;
A
#
# COMPACT_ATOMS: atom_id res chain seq x y z
N VAL A 1 -23.09 -15.22 15.03
CA VAL A 1 -21.71 -15.49 14.58
C VAL A 1 -20.76 -14.49 15.21
N LYS A 2 -19.79 -14.97 15.95
CA LYS A 2 -18.77 -14.12 16.54
C LYS A 2 -17.83 -13.60 15.46
N GLN A 3 -17.56 -12.30 15.48
CA GLN A 3 -16.45 -11.73 14.70
C GLN A 3 -15.12 -12.31 15.18
N ARG A 4 -14.25 -12.62 14.24
CA ARG A 4 -12.88 -12.98 14.58
C ARG A 4 -12.17 -11.76 15.16
N ASP A 5 -11.42 -12.00 16.22
CA ASP A 5 -10.60 -10.97 16.86
C ASP A 5 -9.25 -11.58 17.20
N ASP A 6 -8.57 -12.10 16.19
CA ASP A 6 -7.27 -12.75 16.33
C ASP A 6 -6.23 -12.06 15.46
N GLU A 7 -4.99 -12.55 15.53
CA GLU A 7 -3.85 -12.00 14.79
C GLU A 7 -4.08 -12.03 13.28
N TYR A 8 -4.69 -13.08 12.78
CA TYR A 8 -5.02 -13.21 11.37
C TYR A 8 -5.98 -12.11 10.93
N PHE A 9 -7.05 -11.89 11.70
CA PHE A 9 -8.03 -10.86 11.42
C PHE A 9 -7.39 -9.47 11.37
N HIS A 10 -6.63 -9.12 12.40
CA HIS A 10 -6.00 -7.79 12.46
C HIS A 10 -4.98 -7.58 11.35
N THR A 11 -4.19 -8.60 11.02
CA THR A 11 -3.23 -8.52 9.91
C THR A 11 -3.96 -8.33 8.58
N GLN A 12 -4.99 -9.15 8.31
CA GLN A 12 -5.74 -9.09 7.07
C GLN A 12 -6.46 -7.75 6.91
N GLU A 13 -7.14 -7.28 7.95
CA GLU A 13 -7.94 -6.06 7.87
C GLU A 13 -7.06 -4.82 7.75
N THR A 14 -5.93 -4.77 8.44
CA THR A 14 -5.00 -3.66 8.31
C THR A 14 -4.48 -3.56 6.87
N LEU A 15 -4.06 -4.67 6.28
CA LEU A 15 -3.58 -4.69 4.90
C LEU A 15 -4.68 -4.31 3.91
N THR A 16 -5.91 -4.79 4.15
CA THR A 16 -7.05 -4.49 3.26
C THR A 16 -7.38 -2.99 3.28
N VAL A 17 -7.53 -2.41 4.47
CA VAL A 17 -7.87 -0.98 4.58
C VAL A 17 -6.77 -0.10 4.04
N TYR A 18 -5.50 -0.49 4.26
CA TYR A 18 -4.37 0.26 3.73
C TYR A 18 -4.35 0.22 2.19
N LYS A 19 -4.54 -0.95 1.59
CA LYS A 19 -4.60 -1.08 0.14
C LYS A 19 -5.72 -0.22 -0.45
N ASP A 20 -6.90 -0.27 0.15
CA ASP A 20 -8.03 0.52 -0.31
C ASP A 20 -7.76 2.01 -0.20
N PHE A 21 -7.10 2.45 0.87
CA PHE A 21 -6.69 3.84 1.00
C PHE A 21 -5.74 4.27 -0.12
N ILE A 22 -4.70 3.49 -0.37
CA ILE A 22 -3.68 3.84 -1.37
C ILE A 22 -4.26 3.85 -2.79
N THR A 23 -5.17 2.93 -3.10
CA THR A 23 -5.70 2.81 -4.45
C THR A 23 -6.91 3.70 -4.73
N GLN A 24 -7.70 4.03 -3.71
CA GLN A 24 -8.95 4.76 -3.88
C GLN A 24 -8.92 6.17 -3.33
N LYS A 25 -8.47 6.35 -2.10
CA LYS A 25 -8.57 7.64 -1.41
C LYS A 25 -7.38 8.56 -1.67
N LEU A 26 -6.18 8.02 -1.62
CA LEU A 26 -4.95 8.80 -1.78
C LEU A 26 -4.92 9.58 -3.11
N PRO A 27 -5.28 8.96 -4.26
CA PRO A 27 -5.28 9.69 -5.53
C PRO A 27 -6.33 10.80 -5.61
N GLU A 28 -7.39 10.74 -4.79
CA GLU A 28 -8.41 11.79 -4.76
C GLU A 28 -7.95 13.03 -4.00
N GLU A 29 -7.14 12.86 -2.96
CA GLU A 29 -6.72 13.95 -2.09
C GLU A 29 -5.33 14.51 -2.41
N PHE A 30 -4.46 13.71 -2.99
CA PHE A 30 -3.05 14.05 -3.20
C PHE A 30 -2.65 13.77 -4.64
N GLU A 31 -1.69 14.55 -5.13
CA GLU A 31 -1.10 14.29 -6.44
C GLU A 31 -0.11 13.15 -6.33
N VAL A 32 -0.55 11.95 -6.66
CA VAL A 32 0.29 10.75 -6.66
C VAL A 32 0.16 10.03 -7.98
N SER A 33 1.30 9.58 -8.51
CA SER A 33 1.31 8.76 -9.71
C SER A 33 1.03 7.30 -9.38
N LYS A 34 0.81 6.48 -10.40
CA LYS A 34 0.70 5.04 -10.20
C LYS A 34 2.01 4.45 -9.64
N ALA A 35 3.15 5.03 -10.03
CA ALA A 35 4.45 4.63 -9.47
C ALA A 35 4.54 4.92 -7.97
N ASP A 36 4.01 6.07 -7.53
CA ASP A 36 3.96 6.40 -6.11
C ASP A 36 3.06 5.44 -5.34
N GLN A 37 1.90 5.11 -5.88
CA GLN A 37 0.99 4.14 -5.28
C GLN A 37 1.66 2.77 -5.15
N ALA A 38 2.35 2.33 -6.20
CA ALA A 38 3.10 1.08 -6.19
C ALA A 38 4.17 1.07 -5.10
N ASP A 39 4.88 2.18 -4.94
CA ASP A 39 5.89 2.33 -3.89
C ASP A 39 5.28 2.19 -2.50
N PHE A 40 4.16 2.87 -2.24
CA PHE A 40 3.47 2.76 -0.96
C PHE A 40 3.03 1.33 -0.67
N LEU A 41 2.50 0.64 -1.68
CA LEU A 41 2.09 -0.77 -1.52
C LEU A 41 3.28 -1.68 -1.23
N ASN A 42 4.39 -1.50 -1.94
CA ASN A 42 5.60 -2.29 -1.71
C ASN A 42 6.17 -2.06 -0.31
N LYS A 43 6.26 -0.83 0.12
CA LYS A 43 6.78 -0.50 1.45
C LYS A 43 5.92 -1.12 2.55
N SER A 44 4.61 -1.10 2.39
CA SER A 44 3.71 -1.66 3.39
C SER A 44 3.85 -3.17 3.49
N ILE A 45 3.86 -3.87 2.35
CA ILE A 45 3.98 -5.33 2.38
C ILE A 45 5.36 -5.76 2.92
N ASN A 46 6.42 -5.02 2.62
CA ASN A 46 7.74 -5.29 3.17
C ASN A 46 7.78 -5.09 4.67
N PHE A 47 7.12 -4.05 5.18
CA PHE A 47 7.00 -3.85 6.62
C PHE A 47 6.39 -5.07 7.30
N PHE A 48 5.28 -5.59 6.76
CA PHE A 48 4.62 -6.77 7.32
C PHE A 48 5.45 -8.04 7.19
N LYS A 49 6.31 -8.15 6.16
CA LYS A 49 7.20 -9.30 6.00
C LYS A 49 8.39 -9.28 6.96
N GLU A 50 8.89 -8.09 7.27
CA GLU A 50 10.12 -7.93 8.07
C GLU A 50 9.88 -7.90 9.56
N LYS A 51 8.70 -7.43 10.00
CA LYS A 51 8.40 -7.26 11.42
C LYS A 51 7.63 -8.45 11.97
N GLU A 52 7.86 -8.74 13.24
CA GLU A 52 7.10 -9.77 13.96
C GLU A 52 5.84 -9.20 14.58
N GLU A 53 5.88 -7.93 14.97
CA GLU A 53 4.75 -7.22 15.55
C GLU A 53 4.41 -5.98 14.75
N PHE A 54 3.11 -5.72 14.62
CA PHE A 54 2.61 -4.48 14.04
C PHE A 54 2.37 -3.47 15.14
N LYS A 55 2.90 -2.26 14.95
CA LYS A 55 2.60 -1.10 15.76
C LYS A 55 2.20 0.04 14.82
N TYR A 56 1.01 0.57 15.01
CA TYR A 56 0.44 1.57 14.11
C TYR A 56 1.37 2.76 13.90
N ASP A 57 1.90 3.33 14.99
CA ASP A 57 2.75 4.51 14.89
C ASP A 57 4.04 4.22 14.09
N ASP A 58 4.65 3.07 14.31
CA ASP A 58 5.85 2.67 13.57
C ASP A 58 5.52 2.51 12.08
N PHE A 59 4.39 1.87 11.78
CA PHE A 59 3.96 1.62 10.42
C PHE A 59 3.74 2.92 9.64
N VAL A 60 2.94 3.83 10.19
CA VAL A 60 2.63 5.08 9.45
C VAL A 60 3.85 5.97 9.32
N ASN A 61 4.72 6.01 10.30
CA ASN A 61 5.93 6.82 10.25
C ASN A 61 6.97 6.26 9.27
N GLU A 62 7.11 4.95 9.18
CA GLU A 62 8.05 4.33 8.24
C GLU A 62 7.52 4.29 6.81
N VAL A 63 6.24 4.04 6.63
CA VAL A 63 5.67 3.78 5.31
C VAL A 63 5.07 5.04 4.69
N LEU A 64 4.25 5.78 5.41
CA LEU A 64 3.58 6.97 4.88
C LEU A 64 4.41 8.24 5.01
N GLN A 65 5.05 8.43 6.15
CA GLN A 65 6.01 9.52 6.46
C GLN A 65 5.40 10.92 6.53
N ASP A 66 4.53 11.31 5.60
CA ASP A 66 3.91 12.63 5.53
C ASP A 66 2.73 12.73 6.51
N GLU A 67 2.74 13.76 7.38
CA GLU A 67 1.70 13.93 8.38
C GLU A 67 0.30 14.09 7.79
N SER A 68 0.16 14.77 6.66
CA SER A 68 -1.13 14.96 5.99
C SER A 68 -1.68 13.64 5.48
N VAL A 69 -0.81 12.79 4.93
CA VAL A 69 -1.19 11.46 4.45
C VAL A 69 -1.55 10.57 5.63
N ILE A 70 -0.79 10.61 6.72
CA ILE A 70 -1.07 9.83 7.93
C ILE A 70 -2.44 10.21 8.51
N GLU A 71 -2.75 11.50 8.59
CA GLU A 71 -4.05 11.96 9.07
C GLU A 71 -5.19 11.47 8.19
N SER A 72 -5.02 11.56 6.87
CA SER A 72 -6.00 11.09 5.90
C SER A 72 -6.22 9.57 6.05
N PHE A 73 -5.15 8.80 6.22
CA PHE A 73 -5.25 7.37 6.44
C PHE A 73 -5.96 7.05 7.76
N SER A 74 -5.63 7.76 8.82
CA SER A 74 -6.28 7.56 10.12
C SER A 74 -7.79 7.77 10.03
N ASN A 75 -8.22 8.81 9.33
CA ASN A 75 -9.64 9.10 9.12
C ASN A 75 -10.31 8.03 8.25
N PHE A 76 -9.64 7.61 7.19
CA PHE A 76 -10.14 6.55 6.31
C PHE A 76 -10.30 5.22 7.07
N LYS A 77 -9.32 4.87 7.89
CA LYS A 77 -9.36 3.66 8.71
C LYS A 77 -10.51 3.70 9.71
N SER A 78 -10.71 4.85 10.37
CA SER A 78 -11.81 5.05 11.32
C SER A 78 -13.17 4.88 10.64
N ASP A 79 -13.35 5.47 9.46
CA ASP A 79 -14.58 5.35 8.69
C ASP A 79 -14.82 3.90 8.24
N TYR A 80 -13.76 3.21 7.83
CA TYR A 80 -13.84 1.80 7.46
C TYR A 80 -14.28 0.94 8.62
N GLU A 81 -13.71 1.17 9.81
CA GLU A 81 -14.09 0.42 11.00
C GLU A 81 -15.55 0.63 11.37
N GLN A 82 -16.06 1.87 11.24
CA GLN A 82 -17.46 2.18 11.52
C GLN A 82 -18.39 1.51 10.50
N ASP A 83 -18.07 1.62 9.22
CA ASP A 83 -18.89 1.07 8.15
C ASP A 83 -18.98 -0.46 8.23
N MET A 84 -17.87 -1.10 8.56
CA MET A 84 -17.82 -2.57 8.66
C MET A 84 -18.20 -3.09 10.05
N GLN A 85 -18.42 -2.20 11.01
CA GLN A 85 -18.75 -2.55 12.40
C GLN A 85 -17.69 -3.46 13.02
N ILE A 86 -16.41 -3.11 12.78
CA ILE A 86 -15.26 -3.84 13.33
C ILE A 86 -14.34 -2.88 14.06
N SER A 87 -13.43 -3.44 14.83
CA SER A 87 -12.36 -2.69 15.48
C SER A 87 -11.03 -3.38 15.15
N ILE A 88 -10.09 -2.63 14.59
CA ILE A 88 -8.78 -3.14 14.25
C ILE A 88 -7.80 -2.65 15.30
N SER A 89 -7.12 -3.57 15.97
CA SER A 89 -6.12 -3.22 16.98
C SER A 89 -4.97 -2.42 16.36
N GLU A 90 -4.45 -1.46 17.10
CA GLU A 90 -3.28 -0.69 16.68
C GLU A 90 -1.97 -1.44 16.91
N ASP A 91 -1.98 -2.44 17.80
CA ASP A 91 -0.83 -3.27 18.10
C ASP A 91 -1.26 -4.75 18.08
N PHE A 92 -0.54 -5.57 17.33
CA PHE A 92 -0.81 -7.01 17.29
C PHE A 92 0.38 -7.76 16.71
N PRO A 93 0.54 -9.05 17.07
CA PRO A 93 1.52 -9.90 16.38
C PRO A 93 1.11 -10.12 14.92
N ILE A 94 2.05 -10.02 14.00
CA ILE A 94 1.78 -10.19 12.58
C ILE A 94 1.59 -11.68 12.25
N ASN A 95 0.50 -12.00 11.58
CA ASN A 95 0.24 -13.37 11.12
C ASN A 95 0.79 -13.53 9.70
N ASN A 96 1.79 -14.39 9.54
CA ASN A 96 2.47 -14.58 8.26
C ASN A 96 1.58 -15.18 7.18
N GLN A 97 0.63 -16.01 7.54
CA GLN A 97 -0.30 -16.62 6.58
C GLN A 97 -1.23 -15.57 5.99
N ALA A 98 -1.72 -14.64 6.83
CA ALA A 98 -2.53 -13.53 6.36
C ALA A 98 -1.73 -12.62 5.42
N VAL A 99 -0.45 -12.36 5.74
CA VAL A 99 0.44 -11.58 4.86
C VAL A 99 0.59 -12.25 3.50
N LYS A 100 0.87 -13.54 3.47
CA LYS A 100 1.02 -14.30 2.22
C LYS A 100 -0.25 -14.25 1.38
N LYS A 101 -1.40 -14.37 2.01
CA LYS A 101 -2.69 -14.34 1.31
C LYS A 101 -2.97 -12.95 0.73
N GLN A 102 -2.66 -11.90 1.47
CA GLN A 102 -2.88 -10.53 1.01
C GLN A 102 -1.82 -10.05 0.00
N GLN A 103 -0.64 -10.61 0.03
CA GLN A 103 0.48 -10.19 -0.81
C GLN A 103 0.14 -10.13 -2.29
N ARG A 104 -0.66 -11.06 -2.79
CA ARG A 104 -1.07 -11.09 -4.20
C ARG A 104 -1.88 -9.86 -4.61
N HIS A 105 -2.54 -9.19 -3.65
CA HIS A 105 -3.31 -7.98 -3.92
C HIS A 105 -2.44 -6.71 -3.88
N PHE A 106 -1.17 -6.86 -3.50
CA PHE A 106 -0.22 -5.76 -3.37
C PHE A 106 0.77 -5.73 -4.52
N LYS A 107 0.45 -6.38 -5.64
CA LYS A 107 1.32 -6.35 -6.81
C LYS A 107 1.37 -4.95 -7.39
N SER A 108 2.58 -4.46 -7.57
CA SER A 108 2.80 -3.13 -8.13
C SER A 108 2.75 -3.21 -9.64
N ILE A 109 1.57 -2.93 -10.20
CA ILE A 109 1.35 -2.96 -11.65
C ILE A 109 0.95 -1.57 -12.10
N ILE A 110 1.71 -1.03 -13.05
CA ILE A 110 1.34 0.20 -13.74
C ILE A 110 0.73 -0.20 -15.09
N LYS A 111 -0.52 0.18 -15.30
CA LYS A 111 -1.21 -0.06 -16.58
C LYS A 111 -1.26 1.24 -17.35
N LEU A 112 -0.68 1.25 -18.54
CA LEU A 112 -0.67 2.42 -19.43
C LEU A 112 -1.44 2.08 -20.68
N ASP A 113 -2.63 2.64 -20.80
CA ASP A 113 -3.57 2.38 -21.90
C ASP A 113 -3.84 0.87 -22.05
N LYS A 114 -4.05 0.42 -23.28
CA LYS A 114 -4.22 -1.01 -23.58
C LYS A 114 -2.90 -1.71 -23.91
N ASN A 115 -1.83 -0.93 -24.09
CA ASN A 115 -0.60 -1.41 -24.70
C ASN A 115 0.47 -1.85 -23.71
N PHE A 116 0.50 -1.26 -22.51
CA PHE A 116 1.60 -1.47 -21.59
C PHE A 116 1.15 -1.82 -20.18
N HIS A 117 1.70 -2.91 -19.66
CA HIS A 117 1.56 -3.27 -18.25
C HIS A 117 2.96 -3.42 -17.66
N ILE A 118 3.26 -2.66 -16.62
CA ILE A 118 4.58 -2.65 -15.98
C ILE A 118 4.46 -3.21 -14.58
N TYR A 119 5.22 -4.29 -14.29
CA TYR A 119 5.31 -4.89 -12.97
C TYR A 119 6.56 -4.36 -12.28
N ILE A 120 6.39 -3.81 -11.08
CA ILE A 120 7.49 -3.23 -10.31
C ILE A 120 7.74 -4.07 -9.06
N HIS A 121 8.96 -4.56 -8.92
CA HIS A 121 9.39 -5.38 -7.79
C HIS A 121 10.51 -4.75 -6.97
N GLY A 122 10.87 -3.53 -7.28
CA GLY A 122 12.06 -2.92 -6.73
C GLY A 122 11.90 -1.48 -6.30
N ASP A 123 13.00 -0.77 -6.41
CA ASP A 123 13.16 0.58 -5.91
C ASP A 123 12.39 1.59 -6.77
N ARG A 124 11.56 2.40 -6.13
CA ARG A 124 10.83 3.50 -6.77
C ARG A 124 11.77 4.47 -7.50
N LYS A 125 13.00 4.60 -7.05
CA LYS A 125 14.00 5.50 -7.66
C LYS A 125 14.41 5.08 -9.07
N MET A 126 14.18 3.83 -9.43
CA MET A 126 14.48 3.31 -10.76
C MET A 126 13.43 3.68 -11.80
N ILE A 127 12.37 4.36 -11.40
CA ILE A 127 11.32 4.80 -12.30
C ILE A 127 11.06 6.29 -12.11
N GLU A 128 10.99 7.02 -13.20
CA GLU A 128 10.73 8.45 -13.21
C GLU A 128 9.51 8.77 -14.08
N THR A 129 8.80 9.84 -13.73
CA THR A 129 7.69 10.35 -14.53
C THR A 129 8.12 11.62 -15.24
N GLY A 130 7.54 11.86 -16.41
CA GLY A 130 7.81 13.09 -17.14
C GLY A 130 6.73 13.36 -18.17
N GLN A 131 6.93 14.46 -18.90
CA GLN A 131 6.02 14.89 -19.97
C GLN A 131 6.83 15.59 -21.05
N ASP A 132 6.51 15.27 -22.31
CA ASP A 132 7.11 15.91 -23.47
C ASP A 132 6.05 16.22 -24.52
N ASP A 133 6.46 16.58 -25.73
CA ASP A 133 5.56 16.93 -26.83
C ASP A 133 4.61 15.78 -27.22
N LYS A 134 5.00 14.53 -26.95
CA LYS A 134 4.21 13.35 -27.26
C LYS A 134 3.22 13.00 -26.16
N GLY A 135 3.37 13.55 -24.96
CA GLY A 135 2.51 13.31 -23.83
C GLY A 135 3.26 12.93 -22.57
N LYS A 136 2.58 12.23 -21.68
CA LYS A 136 3.16 11.77 -20.42
C LYS A 136 3.92 10.47 -20.63
N PHE A 137 4.99 10.28 -19.87
CA PHE A 137 5.80 9.07 -19.96
C PHE A 137 6.34 8.63 -18.61
N TYR A 138 6.76 7.35 -18.54
CA TYR A 138 7.59 6.81 -17.47
C TYR A 138 8.95 6.46 -18.05
N ARG A 139 10.02 6.77 -17.29
CA ARG A 139 11.37 6.39 -17.62
C ARG A 139 11.83 5.33 -16.63
N LEU A 140 12.29 4.20 -17.14
CA LEU A 140 12.71 3.05 -16.35
C LEU A 140 14.23 2.87 -16.48
N TYR A 141 14.90 2.76 -15.33
CA TYR A 141 16.33 2.48 -15.30
C TYR A 141 16.55 1.02 -14.89
N PHE A 142 17.45 0.33 -15.56
CA PHE A 142 17.76 -1.06 -15.26
C PHE A 142 19.25 -1.32 -15.48
N GLU A 143 19.79 -2.31 -14.75
CA GLU A 143 21.20 -2.69 -14.86
C GLU A 143 21.42 -3.87 -15.79
N GLN A 144 20.48 -4.82 -15.82
CA GLN A 144 20.59 -6.04 -16.62
C GLN A 144 19.29 -6.35 -17.32
N GLU A 145 19.39 -6.69 -18.57
CA GLU A 145 18.29 -7.23 -19.35
C GLU A 145 18.38 -8.75 -19.34
N LYS A 146 17.30 -9.39 -18.94
CA LYS A 146 17.26 -10.86 -18.85
C LYS A 146 16.42 -11.48 -19.92
#